data_c2f270962f69869cad85b5c6cb77cddd
#
_entry.id   c2f270962f69869cad85b5c6cb77cddd
#
_cell.length_a   1.000
_cell.length_b   1.000
_cell.length_c   1.000
_cell.angle_alpha   90.00
_cell.angle_beta   90.00
_cell.angle_gamma   90.00
#
_symmetry.space_group_name_H-M   'P 1'
#
loop_
_entity.id
_entity.type
_entity.pdbx_description
1 polymer ?
#
loop_
_entity_poly.entity_id
_entity_poly.type
_entity_poly.pdbx_seq_one_letter_code
_entity_poly.pdbx_strand_id
1 'polypeptide(L)'
;MQSPKMFSRVSFYPTLMYNIFMEKVSSRRWYDRIDETVILGALPFKSVTKDLITKENVKGVVSMNEDYELLFCNTAEEYKKNGIEFLQLPTIDIFAAPCQDKLAKGVKFIDSIKETKNGSVYVHCKAGRTRSATLVGCYLIKKNNWNPQQAVDFMKSKRSHILLGPKQWQAMDIFYSSIHSS
;
A
#
# COMPACT_ATOMS: atom_id res chain seq x y z
N MET A 1 -18.75 -24.10 4.95
CA MET A 1 -17.51 -23.36 4.58
C MET A 1 -17.77 -21.88 4.76
N GLN A 2 -17.05 -21.22 5.65
CA GLN A 2 -17.15 -19.75 5.82
C GLN A 2 -16.67 -19.06 4.55
N SER A 3 -17.41 -18.03 4.11
CA SER A 3 -17.00 -17.29 2.90
C SER A 3 -15.63 -16.63 3.14
N PRO A 4 -14.76 -16.49 2.11
CA PRO A 4 -13.46 -15.83 2.25
C PRO A 4 -13.55 -14.44 2.88
N LYS A 5 -14.64 -13.70 2.64
CA LYS A 5 -14.91 -12.38 3.24
C LYS A 5 -15.14 -12.46 4.75
N MET A 6 -15.85 -13.47 5.24
CA MET A 6 -16.11 -13.64 6.68
C MET A 6 -14.84 -14.01 7.43
N PHE A 7 -14.03 -14.90 6.89
CA PHE A 7 -12.74 -15.26 7.47
C PHE A 7 -11.80 -14.05 7.56
N SER A 8 -11.69 -13.26 6.49
CA SER A 8 -10.86 -12.06 6.45
C SER A 8 -11.29 -11.01 7.51
N ARG A 9 -12.59 -10.84 7.73
CA ARG A 9 -13.14 -9.95 8.78
C ARG A 9 -12.81 -10.42 10.19
N VAL A 10 -13.03 -11.69 10.48
CA VAL A 10 -12.79 -12.26 11.82
C VAL A 10 -11.30 -12.27 12.17
N SER A 11 -10.44 -12.58 11.21
CA SER A 11 -8.99 -12.64 11.41
C SER A 11 -8.29 -11.28 11.39
N PHE A 12 -8.99 -10.21 10.98
CA PHE A 12 -8.37 -8.89 10.80
C PHE A 12 -7.74 -8.35 12.08
N TYR A 13 -8.52 -8.21 13.15
CA TYR A 13 -8.02 -7.63 14.40
C TYR A 13 -6.97 -8.49 15.11
N PRO A 14 -7.12 -9.81 15.25
CA PRO A 14 -6.06 -10.66 15.80
C PRO A 14 -4.74 -10.54 15.04
N THR A 15 -4.79 -10.52 13.70
CA THR A 15 -3.57 -10.38 12.88
C THR A 15 -3.03 -8.95 12.88
N LEU A 16 -3.86 -7.92 13.07
CA LEU A 16 -3.39 -6.55 13.28
C LEU A 16 -2.64 -6.43 14.62
N MET A 17 -3.17 -7.02 15.69
CA MET A 17 -2.50 -7.07 17.00
C MET A 17 -1.15 -7.80 16.93
N TYR A 18 -1.09 -8.89 16.16
CA TYR A 18 0.17 -9.57 15.88
C TYR A 18 1.18 -8.65 15.16
N ASN A 19 0.74 -7.86 14.18
CA ASN A 19 1.64 -6.92 13.49
C ASN A 19 2.17 -5.83 14.43
N ILE A 20 1.33 -5.29 15.33
CA ILE A 20 1.74 -4.33 16.36
C ILE A 20 2.78 -4.94 17.31
N PHE A 21 2.57 -6.18 17.73
CA PHE A 21 3.52 -6.90 18.56
C PHE A 21 4.86 -7.11 17.82
N MET A 22 4.81 -7.57 16.57
CA MET A 22 6.01 -7.82 15.75
C MET A 22 6.82 -6.56 15.46
N GLU A 23 6.19 -5.41 15.34
CA GLU A 23 6.90 -4.12 15.20
C GLU A 23 7.71 -3.80 16.47
N LYS A 24 7.20 -4.11 17.65
CA LYS A 24 7.89 -3.86 18.93
C LYS A 24 9.01 -4.84 19.24
N VAL A 25 8.90 -6.10 18.79
CA VAL A 25 9.83 -7.18 19.18
C VAL A 25 10.78 -7.63 18.05
N SER A 26 10.68 -7.06 16.87
CA SER A 26 11.51 -7.40 15.74
C SER A 26 12.04 -6.15 15.03
N SER A 27 12.90 -6.33 14.03
CA SER A 27 13.41 -5.25 13.19
C SER A 27 12.38 -4.70 12.18
N ARG A 28 11.10 -5.10 12.27
CA ARG A 28 10.05 -4.64 11.36
C ARG A 28 9.64 -3.23 11.71
N ARG A 29 9.78 -2.31 10.72
CA ARG A 29 9.28 -0.95 10.85
C ARG A 29 7.82 -0.86 10.40
N TRP A 30 7.07 0.08 10.97
CA TRP A 30 5.68 0.31 10.59
C TRP A 30 5.56 0.73 9.12
N TYR A 31 6.48 1.53 8.65
CA TYR A 31 6.62 1.93 7.25
C TYR A 31 8.08 2.06 6.84
N ASP A 32 8.31 2.03 5.55
CA ASP A 32 9.62 2.26 4.93
C ASP A 32 9.47 3.16 3.72
N ARG A 33 10.39 4.10 3.55
CA ARG A 33 10.51 4.88 2.33
C ARG A 33 11.09 4.00 1.24
N ILE A 34 10.35 3.87 0.14
CA ILE A 34 10.77 3.07 -1.01
C ILE A 34 11.63 3.90 -1.95
N ASP A 35 11.14 5.10 -2.31
CA ASP A 35 11.87 6.07 -3.11
C ASP A 35 11.54 7.50 -2.66
N GLU A 36 11.90 8.50 -3.46
CA GLU A 36 11.64 9.92 -3.15
C GLU A 36 10.15 10.28 -3.08
N THR A 37 9.28 9.48 -3.72
CA THR A 37 7.84 9.72 -3.80
C THR A 37 7.02 8.80 -2.89
N VAL A 38 7.38 7.51 -2.84
CA VAL A 38 6.53 6.48 -2.22
C VAL A 38 7.07 5.99 -0.88
N ILE A 39 6.17 5.96 0.09
CA ILE A 39 6.35 5.30 1.39
C ILE A 39 5.36 4.14 1.45
N LEU A 40 5.86 2.94 1.74
CA LEU A 40 5.07 1.72 1.86
C LEU A 40 4.94 1.31 3.33
N GLY A 41 3.72 1.13 3.81
CA GLY A 41 3.54 0.84 5.22
C GLY A 41 2.29 0.06 5.59
N ALA A 42 2.18 -0.15 6.91
CA ALA A 42 1.03 -0.76 7.55
C ALA A 42 -0.07 0.27 7.79
N LEU A 43 -1.19 -0.16 8.37
CA LEU A 43 -2.36 0.65 8.66
C LEU A 43 -1.99 1.91 9.47
N PRO A 44 -2.22 3.15 8.96
CA PRO A 44 -1.79 4.37 9.64
C PRO A 44 -2.77 4.75 10.74
N PHE A 45 -2.48 4.37 11.98
CA PHE A 45 -3.18 4.95 13.14
C PHE A 45 -3.03 6.47 13.16
N LYS A 46 -3.94 7.18 13.85
CA LYS A 46 -3.93 8.66 13.89
C LYS A 46 -2.59 9.25 14.34
N SER A 47 -1.88 8.59 15.26
CA SER A 47 -0.53 8.99 15.68
C SER A 47 0.50 8.86 14.56
N VAL A 48 0.47 7.75 13.83
CA VAL A 48 1.35 7.50 12.68
C VAL A 48 1.07 8.49 11.56
N THR A 49 -0.21 8.81 11.30
CA THR A 49 -0.59 9.83 10.31
C THR A 49 0.04 11.18 10.61
N LYS A 50 0.07 11.59 11.87
CA LYS A 50 0.73 12.86 12.27
C LYS A 50 2.21 12.86 11.90
N ASP A 51 2.92 11.77 12.17
CA ASP A 51 4.34 11.64 11.81
C ASP A 51 4.56 11.64 10.29
N LEU A 52 3.71 10.95 9.54
CA LEU A 52 3.76 10.94 8.08
C LEU A 52 3.59 12.35 7.48
N ILE A 53 2.72 13.17 8.05
CA ILE A 53 2.51 14.56 7.62
C ILE A 53 3.73 15.42 7.95
N THR A 54 4.21 15.36 9.21
CA THR A 54 5.20 16.31 9.72
C THR A 54 6.63 15.94 9.37
N LYS A 55 6.95 14.65 9.29
CA LYS A 55 8.33 14.17 9.08
C LYS A 55 8.58 13.71 7.63
N GLU A 56 7.54 13.20 6.96
CA GLU A 56 7.68 12.56 5.66
C GLU A 56 7.08 13.37 4.50
N ASN A 57 6.53 14.56 4.79
CA ASN A 57 5.87 15.43 3.80
C ASN A 57 4.82 14.69 2.96
N VAL A 58 4.01 13.83 3.59
CA VAL A 58 2.93 13.10 2.90
C VAL A 58 1.84 14.07 2.46
N LYS A 59 1.50 14.03 1.18
CA LYS A 59 0.44 14.81 0.52
C LYS A 59 -0.64 13.93 -0.08
N GLY A 60 -0.40 12.63 -0.21
CA GLY A 60 -1.36 11.66 -0.67
C GLY A 60 -1.33 10.39 0.15
N VAL A 61 -2.48 9.75 0.33
CA VAL A 61 -2.61 8.44 0.96
C VAL A 61 -3.41 7.51 0.06
N VAL A 62 -2.85 6.33 -0.24
CA VAL A 62 -3.56 5.25 -0.93
C VAL A 62 -3.80 4.11 0.04
N SER A 63 -5.07 3.82 0.30
CA SER A 63 -5.49 2.71 1.16
C SER A 63 -5.99 1.53 0.34
N MET A 64 -5.41 0.35 0.55
CA MET A 64 -5.90 -0.91 -0.03
C MET A 64 -6.90 -1.63 0.89
N ASN A 65 -7.29 -1.01 1.99
CA ASN A 65 -8.17 -1.58 3.00
C ASN A 65 -9.65 -1.44 2.66
N GLU A 66 -10.46 -2.39 3.12
CA GLU A 66 -11.92 -2.28 3.13
C GLU A 66 -12.38 -1.37 4.28
N ASP A 67 -13.62 -0.85 4.23
CA ASP A 67 -14.12 0.15 5.19
C ASP A 67 -14.01 -0.30 6.65
N TYR A 68 -14.38 -1.55 6.94
CA TYR A 68 -14.32 -2.10 8.31
C TYR A 68 -12.89 -2.19 8.87
N GLU A 69 -11.87 -2.17 8.00
CA GLU A 69 -10.47 -2.22 8.40
C GLU A 69 -9.94 -0.83 8.83
N LEU A 70 -10.64 0.27 8.50
CA LEU A 70 -10.19 1.65 8.68
C LEU A 70 -10.68 2.32 9.98
N LEU A 71 -11.32 1.57 10.88
CA LEU A 71 -11.95 2.11 12.09
C LEU A 71 -11.01 2.99 12.96
N PHE A 72 -9.72 2.69 13.00
CA PHE A 72 -8.73 3.42 13.79
C PHE A 72 -7.86 4.39 12.98
N CYS A 73 -8.20 4.59 11.72
CA CYS A 73 -7.51 5.51 10.82
C CYS A 73 -8.20 6.87 10.75
N ASN A 74 -7.55 7.83 10.11
CA ASN A 74 -8.19 9.07 9.73
C ASN A 74 -9.25 8.82 8.65
N THR A 75 -10.36 9.56 8.71
CA THR A 75 -11.37 9.58 7.65
C THR A 75 -10.89 10.38 6.44
N ALA A 76 -11.57 10.24 5.30
CA ALA A 76 -11.28 11.04 4.11
C ALA A 76 -11.38 12.55 4.38
N GLU A 77 -12.38 12.97 5.19
CA GLU A 77 -12.55 14.36 5.60
C GLU A 77 -11.41 14.85 6.50
N GLU A 78 -10.94 14.01 7.44
CA GLU A 78 -9.79 14.34 8.29
C GLU A 78 -8.51 14.48 7.46
N TYR A 79 -8.28 13.61 6.46
CA TYR A 79 -7.17 13.76 5.51
C TYR A 79 -7.28 15.07 4.73
N LYS A 80 -8.45 15.37 4.16
CA LYS A 80 -8.70 16.60 3.40
C LYS A 80 -8.47 17.88 4.23
N LYS A 81 -8.89 17.90 5.50
CA LYS A 81 -8.65 19.01 6.42
C LYS A 81 -7.15 19.27 6.64
N ASN A 82 -6.32 18.26 6.52
CA ASN A 82 -4.85 18.35 6.62
C ASN A 82 -4.16 18.58 5.26
N GLY A 83 -4.92 18.88 4.20
CA GLY A 83 -4.38 19.10 2.85
C GLY A 83 -3.85 17.84 2.16
N ILE A 84 -4.29 16.66 2.62
CA ILE A 84 -3.88 15.35 2.08
C ILE A 84 -4.98 14.82 1.19
N GLU A 85 -4.63 14.37 0.00
CA GLU A 85 -5.53 13.61 -0.88
C GLU A 85 -5.60 12.15 -0.44
N PHE A 86 -6.80 11.60 -0.46
CA PHE A 86 -7.06 10.22 -0.04
C PHE A 86 -7.72 9.43 -1.16
N LEU A 87 -7.11 8.31 -1.52
CA LEU A 87 -7.65 7.35 -2.48
C LEU A 87 -7.81 5.99 -1.81
N GLN A 88 -9.04 5.48 -1.76
CA GLN A 88 -9.32 4.14 -1.27
C GLN A 88 -9.55 3.17 -2.44
N LEU A 89 -8.81 2.05 -2.43
CA LEU A 89 -8.87 0.98 -3.43
C LEU A 89 -9.15 -0.36 -2.73
N PRO A 90 -10.34 -0.58 -2.19
CA PRO A 90 -10.62 -1.70 -1.29
C PRO A 90 -10.31 -3.04 -1.96
N THR A 91 -9.50 -3.86 -1.32
CA THR A 91 -9.09 -5.18 -1.81
C THR A 91 -9.14 -6.16 -0.65
N ILE A 92 -9.81 -7.32 -0.83
CA ILE A 92 -9.95 -8.34 0.21
C ILE A 92 -8.57 -8.83 0.66
N ASP A 93 -8.34 -8.86 1.98
CA ASP A 93 -7.08 -9.31 2.56
C ASP A 93 -6.85 -10.81 2.33
N ILE A 94 -5.57 -11.21 2.24
CA ILE A 94 -5.08 -12.61 2.16
C ILE A 94 -5.40 -13.30 0.81
N PHE A 95 -6.62 -13.15 0.27
CA PHE A 95 -7.11 -13.98 -0.83
C PHE A 95 -7.08 -13.33 -2.21
N ALA A 96 -6.98 -12.00 -2.27
CA ALA A 96 -7.08 -11.27 -3.53
C ALA A 96 -5.84 -10.43 -3.83
N ALA A 97 -5.55 -10.29 -5.13
CA ALA A 97 -4.72 -9.21 -5.64
C ALA A 97 -5.63 -8.04 -6.08
N PRO A 98 -5.14 -6.78 -6.05
CA PRO A 98 -5.86 -5.67 -6.66
C PRO A 98 -6.09 -5.93 -8.16
N CYS A 99 -7.28 -5.60 -8.67
CA CYS A 99 -7.54 -5.70 -10.11
C CYS A 99 -6.78 -4.61 -10.89
N GLN A 100 -6.64 -4.79 -12.21
CA GLN A 100 -5.85 -3.89 -13.07
C GLN A 100 -6.34 -2.44 -13.01
N ASP A 101 -7.66 -2.19 -12.96
CA ASP A 101 -8.22 -0.84 -12.81
C ASP A 101 -7.77 -0.15 -11.53
N LYS A 102 -7.72 -0.88 -10.41
CA LYS A 102 -7.24 -0.34 -9.13
C LYS A 102 -5.73 -0.06 -9.19
N LEU A 103 -4.96 -0.95 -9.79
CA LEU A 103 -3.52 -0.74 -9.98
C LEU A 103 -3.25 0.50 -10.84
N ALA A 104 -3.91 0.62 -11.99
CA ALA A 104 -3.78 1.78 -12.86
C ALA A 104 -4.21 3.10 -12.17
N LYS A 105 -5.35 3.10 -11.45
CA LYS A 105 -5.81 4.26 -10.67
C LYS A 105 -4.84 4.65 -9.58
N GLY A 106 -4.30 3.67 -8.84
CA GLY A 106 -3.33 3.92 -7.78
C GLY A 106 -2.02 4.48 -8.29
N VAL A 107 -1.48 3.93 -9.39
CA VAL A 107 -0.27 4.46 -10.04
C VAL A 107 -0.48 5.87 -10.55
N LYS A 108 -1.61 6.14 -11.24
CA LYS A 108 -1.96 7.49 -11.70
C LYS A 108 -2.07 8.49 -10.54
N PHE A 109 -2.65 8.09 -9.41
CA PHE A 109 -2.74 8.94 -8.23
C PHE A 109 -1.37 9.27 -7.65
N ILE A 110 -0.45 8.29 -7.57
CA ILE A 110 0.92 8.52 -7.09
C ILE A 110 1.62 9.54 -7.99
N ASP A 111 1.53 9.38 -9.32
CA ASP A 111 2.12 10.30 -10.28
C ASP A 111 1.54 11.71 -10.13
N SER A 112 0.21 11.85 -9.98
CA SER A 112 -0.45 13.15 -9.84
C SER A 112 0.00 13.92 -8.58
N ILE A 113 0.17 13.24 -7.44
CA ILE A 113 0.67 13.88 -6.21
C ILE A 113 2.11 14.35 -6.38
N LYS A 114 2.95 13.55 -7.01
CA LYS A 114 4.33 13.94 -7.32
C LYS A 114 4.38 15.21 -8.15
N GLU A 115 3.58 15.28 -9.22
CA GLU A 115 3.59 16.39 -10.18
C GLU A 115 2.95 17.66 -9.58
N THR A 116 1.83 17.54 -8.85
CA THR A 116 1.03 18.71 -8.45
C THR A 116 1.37 19.22 -7.05
N LYS A 117 1.85 18.39 -6.15
CA LYS A 117 2.03 18.74 -4.73
C LYS A 117 3.46 18.63 -4.22
N ASN A 118 4.38 18.13 -5.02
CA ASN A 118 5.78 17.92 -4.63
C ASN A 118 5.91 17.27 -3.24
N GLY A 119 5.13 16.21 -3.01
CA GLY A 119 5.05 15.53 -1.73
C GLY A 119 5.11 14.01 -1.88
N SER A 120 5.20 13.35 -0.73
CA SER A 120 5.22 11.89 -0.66
C SER A 120 3.80 11.30 -0.69
N VAL A 121 3.68 10.07 -1.17
CA VAL A 121 2.46 9.26 -1.12
C VAL A 121 2.68 8.08 -0.17
N TYR A 122 1.82 7.97 0.83
CA TYR A 122 1.76 6.82 1.72
C TYR A 122 0.83 5.75 1.16
N VAL A 123 1.40 4.61 0.79
CA VAL A 123 0.63 3.47 0.26
C VAL A 123 0.57 2.38 1.32
N HIS A 124 -0.65 2.01 1.74
CA HIS A 124 -0.80 1.06 2.83
C HIS A 124 -1.88 0.00 2.61
N CYS A 125 -1.74 -1.07 3.35
CA CYS A 125 -2.78 -2.03 3.66
C CYS A 125 -2.72 -2.36 5.16
N LYS A 126 -3.19 -3.53 5.62
CA LYS A 126 -3.09 -3.90 7.03
C LYS A 126 -1.64 -3.97 7.54
N ALA A 127 -0.75 -4.64 6.81
CA ALA A 127 0.64 -4.88 7.22
C ALA A 127 1.69 -4.27 6.28
N GLY A 128 1.29 -3.66 5.17
CA GLY A 128 2.23 -3.11 4.19
C GLY A 128 3.12 -4.17 3.53
N ARG A 129 2.57 -5.36 3.25
CA ARG A 129 3.36 -6.52 2.78
C ARG A 129 2.88 -7.13 1.47
N THR A 130 1.58 -7.11 1.20
CA THR A 130 0.97 -7.84 0.08
C THR A 130 0.18 -6.90 -0.81
N ARG A 131 -1.03 -6.45 -0.42
CA ARG A 131 -1.93 -5.62 -1.24
C ARG A 131 -1.26 -4.31 -1.69
N SER A 132 -0.75 -3.55 -0.74
CA SER A 132 -0.06 -2.28 -1.00
C SER A 132 1.28 -2.48 -1.72
N ALA A 133 2.01 -3.56 -1.42
CA ALA A 133 3.25 -3.88 -2.11
C ALA A 133 3.01 -4.22 -3.59
N THR A 134 1.88 -4.85 -3.95
CA THR A 134 1.52 -5.10 -5.35
C THR A 134 1.35 -3.78 -6.11
N LEU A 135 0.64 -2.81 -5.53
CA LEU A 135 0.48 -1.48 -6.14
C LEU A 135 1.82 -0.75 -6.29
N VAL A 136 2.64 -0.76 -5.23
CA VAL A 136 3.96 -0.09 -5.29
C VAL A 136 4.88 -0.78 -6.30
N GLY A 137 4.79 -2.10 -6.44
CA GLY A 137 5.48 -2.84 -7.49
C GLY A 137 5.09 -2.36 -8.89
N CYS A 138 3.79 -2.20 -9.18
CA CYS A 138 3.30 -1.67 -10.46
C CYS A 138 3.77 -0.21 -10.70
N TYR A 139 3.79 0.62 -9.66
CA TYR A 139 4.35 1.96 -9.76
C TYR A 139 5.84 1.94 -10.15
N LEU A 140 6.65 1.11 -9.51
CA LEU A 140 8.08 0.99 -9.82
C LEU A 140 8.33 0.43 -11.22
N ILE A 141 7.54 -0.57 -11.65
CA ILE A 141 7.55 -1.11 -13.01
C ILE A 141 7.37 0.02 -14.02
N LYS A 142 6.32 0.83 -13.87
CA LYS A 142 6.04 1.95 -14.78
C LYS A 142 7.11 3.03 -14.72
N LYS A 143 7.50 3.45 -13.50
CA LYS A 143 8.44 4.56 -13.29
C LYS A 143 9.82 4.28 -13.87
N ASN A 144 10.34 3.08 -13.65
CA ASN A 144 11.72 2.73 -13.98
C ASN A 144 11.84 1.84 -15.22
N ASN A 145 10.72 1.51 -15.86
CA ASN A 145 10.67 0.55 -16.96
C ASN A 145 11.27 -0.82 -16.55
N TRP A 146 11.01 -1.25 -15.33
CA TRP A 146 11.52 -2.51 -14.78
C TRP A 146 10.55 -3.66 -15.03
N ASN A 147 11.08 -4.89 -15.08
CA ASN A 147 10.24 -6.07 -14.97
C ASN A 147 9.76 -6.28 -13.52
N PRO A 148 8.72 -7.14 -13.28
CA PRO A 148 8.19 -7.38 -11.95
C PRO A 148 9.24 -7.85 -10.93
N GLN A 149 10.20 -8.69 -11.33
CA GLN A 149 11.23 -9.19 -10.43
C GLN A 149 12.14 -8.06 -9.92
N GLN A 150 12.59 -7.18 -10.81
CA GLN A 150 13.42 -6.01 -10.46
C GLN A 150 12.71 -5.08 -9.47
N ALA A 151 11.41 -4.82 -9.70
CA ALA A 151 10.61 -4.00 -8.80
C ALA A 151 10.48 -4.63 -7.41
N VAL A 152 10.25 -5.94 -7.34
CA VAL A 152 10.13 -6.67 -6.06
C VAL A 152 11.47 -6.73 -5.32
N ASP A 153 12.56 -6.98 -6.01
CA ASP A 153 13.90 -7.03 -5.39
C ASP A 153 14.28 -5.68 -4.81
N PHE A 154 14.00 -4.60 -5.55
CA PHE A 154 14.20 -3.25 -5.03
C PHE A 154 13.35 -2.96 -3.80
N MET A 155 12.04 -3.28 -3.83
CA MET A 155 11.19 -3.11 -2.66
C MET A 155 11.68 -3.92 -1.46
N LYS A 156 12.11 -5.18 -1.67
CA LYS A 156 12.63 -6.04 -0.60
C LYS A 156 13.93 -5.51 0.01
N SER A 157 14.77 -4.83 -0.77
CA SER A 157 15.98 -4.18 -0.25
C SER A 157 15.65 -3.05 0.74
N LYS A 158 14.48 -2.41 0.61
CA LYS A 158 14.01 -1.34 1.49
C LYS A 158 13.13 -1.86 2.63
N ARG A 159 12.31 -2.89 2.35
CA ARG A 159 11.33 -3.49 3.25
C ARG A 159 11.38 -5.01 3.14
N SER A 160 12.25 -5.65 3.91
CA SER A 160 12.60 -7.07 3.78
C SER A 160 11.44 -8.06 3.97
N HIS A 161 10.39 -7.67 4.70
CA HIS A 161 9.26 -8.55 5.02
C HIS A 161 8.08 -8.45 4.04
N ILE A 162 8.29 -7.93 2.82
CA ILE A 162 7.32 -8.01 1.72
C ILE A 162 7.04 -9.48 1.38
N LEU A 163 5.75 -9.80 1.24
CA LEU A 163 5.27 -11.14 0.96
C LEU A 163 4.25 -11.08 -0.19
N LEU A 164 4.64 -11.55 -1.36
CA LEU A 164 3.79 -11.64 -2.54
C LEU A 164 3.52 -13.11 -2.88
N GLY A 165 2.24 -13.45 -3.02
CA GLY A 165 1.81 -14.75 -3.49
C GLY A 165 1.60 -14.79 -5.01
N PRO A 166 1.24 -15.96 -5.57
CA PRO A 166 1.09 -16.13 -7.02
C PRO A 166 0.14 -15.12 -7.67
N LYS A 167 -0.98 -14.79 -7.03
CA LYS A 167 -1.96 -13.83 -7.57
C LYS A 167 -1.39 -12.41 -7.67
N GLN A 168 -0.56 -12.00 -6.72
CA GLN A 168 0.09 -10.69 -6.73
C GLN A 168 1.14 -10.61 -7.83
N TRP A 169 1.93 -11.65 -7.99
CA TRP A 169 2.87 -11.78 -9.10
C TRP A 169 2.15 -11.71 -10.45
N GLN A 170 1.10 -12.53 -10.63
CA GLN A 170 0.29 -12.50 -11.85
C GLN A 170 -0.29 -11.11 -12.14
N ALA A 171 -0.77 -10.40 -11.11
CA ALA A 171 -1.30 -9.05 -11.29
C ALA A 171 -0.23 -8.06 -11.76
N MET A 172 1.01 -8.19 -11.28
CA MET A 172 2.14 -7.37 -11.71
C MET A 172 2.61 -7.73 -13.12
N ASP A 173 2.61 -9.02 -13.50
CA ASP A 173 2.94 -9.48 -14.85
C ASP A 173 1.93 -8.96 -15.88
N ILE A 174 0.62 -9.02 -15.57
CA ILE A 174 -0.44 -8.47 -16.42
C ILE A 174 -0.26 -6.95 -16.58
N PHE A 175 0.02 -6.24 -15.48
CA PHE A 175 0.27 -4.79 -15.52
C PHE A 175 1.49 -4.47 -16.37
N TYR A 176 2.60 -5.18 -16.19
CA TYR A 176 3.81 -5.03 -16.99
C TYR A 176 3.52 -5.22 -18.48
N SER A 177 2.83 -6.30 -18.83
CA SER A 177 2.45 -6.58 -20.23
C SER A 177 1.57 -5.48 -20.81
N SER A 178 0.61 -4.96 -20.04
CA SER A 178 -0.32 -3.92 -20.50
C SER A 178 0.35 -2.59 -20.86
N ILE A 179 1.45 -2.24 -20.21
CA ILE A 179 2.19 -0.98 -20.50
C ILE A 179 3.28 -1.14 -21.58
N HIS A 180 3.60 -2.40 -21.98
CA HIS A 180 4.61 -2.69 -23.01
C HIS A 180 4.00 -3.25 -24.30
N SER A 181 2.68 -3.47 -24.35
CA SER A 181 1.98 -4.00 -25.53
C SER A 181 1.40 -2.89 -26.43
N SER A 182 1.85 -1.65 -26.24
CA SER A 182 1.39 -0.47 -27.01
C SER A 182 2.41 -0.06 -28.03
#